data_53b5c00d31ce724349383ee794b82b27
#
_entry.id   53b5c00d31ce724349383ee794b82b27
#
_cell.length_a   1.000
_cell.length_b   1.000
_cell.length_c   1.000
_cell.angle_alpha   90.00
_cell.angle_beta   90.00
_cell.angle_gamma   90.00
#
_symmetry.space_group_name_H-M   'P 1'
#
loop_
_entity.id
_entity.type
_entity.pdbx_description
1 polymer ?
#
loop_
_entity_poly.entity_id
_entity_poly.type
_entity_poly.pdbx_seq_one_letter_code
_entity_poly.pdbx_strand_id
1 'polypeptide(L)'
;SSDLPIAFGMLLVNLYPSIMAPQSTELLTEAQCAARDIATSGHATQVIDGVTYYENPTYGGLLYYLYQGVKLGIYPPLIFLGIGCMTDFGPLISNPKSLILGAAAQIGIFVTFTGAIFLGFTAKEAGAIGIIGGADGPTAIFVTTKLAPHLLGSIAIAAYSYMALVPIIQPPIMKAL
;
A
#
# COMPACT_ATOMS: atom_id res chain seq x y z
N SER A 1 -13.19 -7.30 -11.58
CA SER A 1 -12.12 -6.34 -11.87
C SER A 1 -11.50 -5.87 -10.56
N SER A 2 -10.21 -5.59 -10.56
CA SER A 2 -9.46 -5.10 -9.38
C SER A 2 -9.86 -3.68 -8.96
N ASP A 3 -10.49 -2.91 -9.85
CA ASP A 3 -10.89 -1.52 -9.60
C ASP A 3 -12.04 -1.40 -8.62
N LEU A 4 -12.96 -2.38 -8.61
CA LEU A 4 -14.11 -2.35 -7.71
C LEU A 4 -13.72 -2.41 -6.22
N PRO A 5 -12.83 -3.31 -5.76
CA PRO A 5 -12.33 -3.29 -4.39
C PRO A 5 -11.58 -2.00 -4.02
N ILE A 6 -10.81 -1.43 -4.96
CA ILE A 6 -10.08 -0.17 -4.74
C ILE A 6 -11.08 0.97 -4.56
N ALA A 7 -12.05 1.11 -5.47
CA ALA A 7 -13.08 2.14 -5.40
C ALA A 7 -13.92 2.01 -4.12
N PHE A 8 -14.27 0.79 -3.72
CA PHE A 8 -14.99 0.54 -2.48
C PHE A 8 -14.16 0.93 -1.25
N GLY A 9 -12.88 0.58 -1.21
CA GLY A 9 -11.96 0.97 -0.14
C GLY A 9 -11.82 2.49 -0.02
N MET A 10 -11.68 3.20 -1.14
CA MET A 10 -11.64 4.67 -1.18
C MET A 10 -12.94 5.28 -0.68
N LEU A 11 -14.09 4.77 -1.12
CA LEU A 11 -15.40 5.22 -0.67
C LEU A 11 -15.54 5.03 0.84
N LEU A 12 -15.19 3.85 1.34
CA LEU A 12 -15.29 3.51 2.76
C LEU A 12 -14.47 4.43 3.64
N VAL A 13 -13.22 4.71 3.27
CA VAL A 13 -12.32 5.61 4.02
C VAL A 13 -12.82 7.05 4.01
N ASN A 14 -13.42 7.50 2.90
CA ASN A 14 -13.95 8.86 2.81
C ASN A 14 -15.27 9.04 3.56
N LEU A 15 -16.14 8.02 3.57
CA LEU A 15 -17.41 8.07 4.30
C LEU A 15 -17.24 7.83 5.81
N TYR A 16 -16.29 6.99 6.18
CA TYR A 16 -16.02 6.61 7.58
C TYR A 16 -14.53 6.78 7.92
N PRO A 17 -14.02 8.02 8.06
CA PRO A 17 -12.60 8.28 8.31
C PRO A 17 -12.07 7.58 9.58
N SER A 18 -12.92 7.34 10.57
CA SER A 18 -12.57 6.64 11.81
C SER A 18 -12.06 5.21 11.58
N ILE A 19 -12.40 4.59 10.45
CA ILE A 19 -11.93 3.23 10.11
C ILE A 19 -10.41 3.18 9.83
N MET A 20 -9.82 4.35 9.50
CA MET A 20 -8.39 4.56 9.31
C MET A 20 -7.74 5.33 10.46
N ALA A 21 -8.51 5.70 11.50
CA ALA A 21 -7.98 6.45 12.63
C ALA A 21 -6.81 5.69 13.27
N PRO A 22 -5.69 6.34 13.55
CA PRO A 22 -4.57 5.72 14.24
C PRO A 22 -4.94 5.45 15.70
N GLN A 23 -4.27 4.46 16.28
CA GLN A 23 -4.32 4.28 17.73
C GLN A 23 -3.65 5.48 18.39
N SER A 24 -4.31 6.09 19.35
CA SER A 24 -3.80 7.23 20.10
C SER A 24 -4.19 7.10 21.58
N THR A 25 -3.50 7.82 22.44
CA THR A 25 -3.88 7.99 23.84
C THR A 25 -4.27 9.46 24.02
N GLU A 26 -5.51 9.70 24.36
CA GLU A 26 -6.01 11.03 24.65
C GLU A 26 -5.85 11.29 26.16
N LEU A 27 -5.27 12.43 26.52
CA LEU A 27 -5.19 12.87 27.90
C LEU A 27 -6.44 13.70 28.24
N LEU A 28 -7.25 13.19 29.12
CA LEU A 28 -8.50 13.83 29.53
C LEU A 28 -8.44 14.28 30.99
N THR A 29 -8.97 15.46 31.29
CA THR A 29 -9.19 15.88 32.67
C THR A 29 -10.39 15.13 33.27
N GLU A 30 -10.47 15.10 34.59
CA GLU A 30 -11.58 14.46 35.31
C GLU A 30 -12.95 14.99 34.84
N ALA A 31 -13.07 16.30 34.61
CA ALA A 31 -14.30 16.91 34.09
C ALA A 31 -14.65 16.44 32.67
N GLN A 32 -13.66 16.23 31.82
CA GLN A 32 -13.86 15.70 30.46
C GLN A 32 -14.22 14.21 30.49
N CYS A 33 -13.65 13.43 31.40
CA CYS A 33 -14.04 12.05 31.61
C CYS A 33 -15.49 11.95 32.08
N ALA A 34 -15.90 12.77 33.04
CA ALA A 34 -17.27 12.81 33.52
C ALA A 34 -18.27 13.23 32.41
N ALA A 35 -17.91 14.21 31.58
CA ALA A 35 -18.74 14.65 30.46
C ALA A 35 -18.92 13.57 29.36
N ARG A 36 -18.01 12.61 29.25
CA ARG A 36 -18.04 11.52 28.26
C ARG A 36 -18.44 10.18 28.87
N ASP A 37 -18.86 10.15 30.13
CA ASP A 37 -19.20 8.93 30.89
C ASP A 37 -18.06 7.87 30.91
N ILE A 38 -16.81 8.35 30.98
CA ILE A 38 -15.62 7.50 31.04
C ILE A 38 -15.25 7.31 32.51
N ALA A 39 -15.17 6.04 32.94
CA ALA A 39 -14.73 5.71 34.28
C ALA A 39 -13.24 6.07 34.46
N THR A 40 -12.91 6.84 35.49
CA THR A 40 -11.52 7.23 35.79
C THR A 40 -10.74 6.15 36.55
N SER A 41 -11.45 5.17 37.12
CA SER A 41 -10.84 4.04 37.83
C SER A 41 -10.15 3.06 36.88
N GLY A 42 -8.86 2.83 37.11
CA GLY A 42 -8.07 1.87 36.32
C GLY A 42 -7.32 2.45 35.12
N HIS A 43 -7.46 3.75 34.84
CA HIS A 43 -6.67 4.44 33.82
C HIS A 43 -5.31 4.91 34.41
N ALA A 44 -4.24 4.84 33.61
CA ALA A 44 -2.99 5.46 33.97
C ALA A 44 -3.18 6.99 34.07
N THR A 45 -2.49 7.62 35.00
CA THR A 45 -2.62 9.06 35.24
C THR A 45 -1.28 9.75 35.03
N GLN A 46 -1.33 10.94 34.42
CA GLN A 46 -0.18 11.85 34.33
C GLN A 46 -0.53 13.18 35.01
N VAL A 47 0.40 13.75 35.75
CA VAL A 47 0.23 15.07 36.36
C VAL A 47 1.07 16.07 35.58
N ILE A 48 0.41 17.02 34.92
CA ILE A 48 1.05 18.08 34.13
C ILE A 48 0.55 19.42 34.70
N ASP A 49 1.49 20.29 35.10
CA ASP A 49 1.21 21.60 35.70
C ASP A 49 0.23 21.55 36.90
N GLY A 50 0.28 20.48 37.71
CA GLY A 50 -0.57 20.31 38.89
C GLY A 50 -2.01 19.80 38.55
N VAL A 51 -2.32 19.53 37.28
CA VAL A 51 -3.59 18.95 36.86
C VAL A 51 -3.40 17.48 36.57
N THR A 52 -4.30 16.64 37.13
CA THR A 52 -4.29 15.20 36.85
C THR A 52 -5.02 14.92 35.54
N TYR A 53 -4.33 14.26 34.63
CA TYR A 53 -4.88 13.77 33.35
C TYR A 53 -5.00 12.25 33.39
N TYR A 54 -6.08 11.74 32.83
CA TYR A 54 -6.35 10.31 32.69
C TYR A 54 -6.05 9.90 31.26
N GLU A 55 -5.27 8.84 31.07
CA GLU A 55 -4.96 8.28 29.77
C GLU A 55 -6.16 7.46 29.26
N ASN A 56 -6.81 7.93 28.21
CA ASN A 56 -7.88 7.22 27.53
C ASN A 56 -7.34 6.64 26.20
N PRO A 57 -7.05 5.32 26.14
CA PRO A 57 -6.57 4.71 24.92
C PRO A 57 -7.69 4.62 23.87
N THR A 58 -7.50 5.27 22.75
CA THR A 58 -8.40 5.16 21.60
C THR A 58 -7.87 4.08 20.67
N TYR A 59 -8.65 3.05 20.47
CA TYR A 59 -8.27 1.97 19.55
C TYR A 59 -8.32 2.46 18.11
N GLY A 60 -7.35 2.02 17.31
CA GLY A 60 -7.34 2.33 15.89
C GLY A 60 -8.49 1.67 15.13
N GLY A 61 -8.87 2.25 14.00
CA GLY A 61 -9.85 1.67 13.11
C GLY A 61 -9.37 0.35 12.47
N LEU A 62 -10.31 -0.46 12.00
CA LEU A 62 -10.00 -1.76 11.38
C LEU A 62 -8.99 -1.65 10.24
N LEU A 63 -9.19 -0.70 9.32
CA LEU A 63 -8.29 -0.52 8.18
C LEU A 63 -6.92 0.03 8.61
N TYR A 64 -6.84 0.77 9.72
CA TYR A 64 -5.56 1.18 10.29
C TYR A 64 -4.70 -0.04 10.65
N TYR A 65 -5.26 -1.03 11.33
CA TYR A 65 -4.52 -2.24 11.68
C TYR A 65 -4.13 -3.07 10.46
N LEU A 66 -5.03 -3.21 9.50
CA LEU A 66 -4.72 -3.89 8.24
C LEU A 66 -3.62 -3.16 7.46
N TYR A 67 -3.65 -1.83 7.43
CA TYR A 67 -2.61 -1.03 6.78
C TYR A 67 -1.24 -1.16 7.45
N GLN A 68 -1.16 -1.48 8.75
CA GLN A 68 0.12 -1.74 9.41
C GLN A 68 0.89 -2.87 8.73
N GLY A 69 0.23 -3.90 8.23
CA GLY A 69 0.87 -4.98 7.49
C GLY A 69 1.55 -4.51 6.19
N VAL A 70 1.00 -3.48 5.53
CA VAL A 70 1.65 -2.81 4.39
C VAL A 70 2.82 -1.96 4.87
N LYS A 71 2.59 -1.09 5.87
CA LYS A 71 3.57 -0.14 6.41
C LYS A 71 4.80 -0.84 6.99
N LEU A 72 4.62 -1.97 7.67
CA LEU A 72 5.69 -2.78 8.22
C LEU A 72 6.38 -3.66 7.16
N GLY A 73 5.88 -3.68 5.93
CA GLY A 73 6.44 -4.47 4.84
C GLY A 73 6.22 -5.98 4.99
N ILE A 74 5.15 -6.39 5.71
CA ILE A 74 4.83 -7.82 5.94
C ILE A 74 4.05 -8.38 4.74
N TYR A 75 3.04 -7.67 4.24
CA TYR A 75 2.17 -8.19 3.17
C TYR A 75 2.90 -8.40 1.83
N PRO A 76 3.77 -7.50 1.34
CA PRO A 76 4.42 -7.72 0.05
C PRO A 76 5.19 -9.05 -0.04
N PRO A 77 6.05 -9.42 0.93
CA PRO A 77 6.71 -10.73 0.91
C PRO A 77 5.74 -11.92 0.97
N LEU A 78 4.64 -11.80 1.74
CA LEU A 78 3.62 -12.84 1.81
C LEU A 78 2.87 -13.00 0.48
N ILE A 79 2.60 -11.91 -0.22
CA ILE A 79 2.00 -11.95 -1.56
C ILE A 79 2.93 -12.65 -2.53
N PHE A 80 4.25 -12.34 -2.52
CA PHE A 80 5.24 -13.02 -3.35
C PHE A 80 5.32 -14.52 -3.04
N LEU A 81 5.30 -14.88 -1.76
CA LEU A 81 5.26 -16.28 -1.35
C LEU A 81 4.03 -17.00 -1.91
N GLY A 82 2.85 -16.39 -1.79
CA GLY A 82 1.59 -16.92 -2.31
C GLY A 82 1.62 -17.10 -3.84
N ILE A 83 2.05 -16.08 -4.58
CA ILE A 83 2.18 -16.13 -6.04
C ILE A 83 3.20 -17.21 -6.43
N GLY A 84 4.36 -17.26 -5.75
CA GLY A 84 5.39 -18.26 -6.02
C GLY A 84 4.91 -19.70 -5.84
N CYS A 85 4.12 -19.95 -4.80
CA CYS A 85 3.51 -21.26 -4.56
C CYS A 85 2.47 -21.66 -5.61
N MET A 86 1.79 -20.69 -6.21
CA MET A 86 0.75 -20.91 -7.22
C MET A 86 1.30 -20.95 -8.66
N THR A 87 2.55 -20.53 -8.85
CA THR A 87 3.16 -20.43 -10.17
C THR A 87 3.58 -21.80 -10.67
N ASP A 88 3.13 -22.19 -11.88
CA ASP A 88 3.63 -23.36 -12.58
C ASP A 88 4.89 -23.02 -13.35
N PHE A 89 6.02 -23.50 -12.86
CA PHE A 89 7.34 -23.32 -13.49
C PHE A 89 7.65 -24.34 -14.59
N GLY A 90 6.78 -25.31 -14.82
CA GLY A 90 6.96 -26.36 -15.83
C GLY A 90 7.26 -25.79 -17.23
N PRO A 91 6.48 -24.84 -17.77
CA PRO A 91 6.73 -24.23 -19.08
C PRO A 91 8.09 -23.51 -19.18
N LEU A 92 8.51 -22.87 -18.09
CA LEU A 92 9.79 -22.16 -18.03
C LEU A 92 10.99 -23.14 -18.03
N ILE A 93 10.87 -24.23 -17.28
CA ILE A 93 11.91 -25.26 -17.21
C ILE A 93 12.03 -26.00 -18.55
N SER A 94 10.91 -26.29 -19.22
CA SER A 94 10.89 -26.98 -20.51
C SER A 94 11.39 -26.09 -21.66
N ASN A 95 11.25 -24.77 -21.56
CA ASN A 95 11.74 -23.84 -22.58
C ASN A 95 12.48 -22.65 -21.94
N PRO A 96 13.78 -22.80 -21.60
CA PRO A 96 14.56 -21.76 -20.94
C PRO A 96 14.68 -20.44 -21.72
N LYS A 97 14.44 -20.46 -23.04
CA LYS A 97 14.41 -19.24 -23.87
C LYS A 97 13.33 -18.25 -23.42
N SER A 98 12.30 -18.72 -22.73
CA SER A 98 11.25 -17.87 -22.14
C SER A 98 11.79 -16.87 -21.11
N LEU A 99 12.96 -17.12 -20.50
CA LEU A 99 13.63 -16.18 -19.61
C LEU A 99 13.99 -14.86 -20.31
N ILE A 100 14.27 -14.89 -21.61
CA ILE A 100 14.59 -13.70 -22.41
C ILE A 100 13.36 -12.76 -22.47
N LEU A 101 12.15 -13.32 -22.53
CA LEU A 101 10.91 -12.53 -22.51
C LEU A 101 10.74 -11.80 -21.16
N GLY A 102 11.05 -12.47 -20.05
CA GLY A 102 11.06 -11.84 -18.73
C GLY A 102 12.10 -10.71 -18.64
N ALA A 103 13.31 -10.92 -19.18
CA ALA A 103 14.31 -9.88 -19.24
C ALA A 103 13.88 -8.70 -20.12
N ALA A 104 13.23 -8.94 -21.25
CA ALA A 104 12.71 -7.91 -22.12
C ALA A 104 11.60 -7.06 -21.41
N ALA A 105 10.76 -7.69 -20.60
CA ALA A 105 9.73 -6.99 -19.82
C ALA A 105 10.34 -5.96 -18.84
N GLN A 106 11.54 -6.21 -18.32
CA GLN A 106 12.23 -5.28 -17.41
C GLN A 106 12.70 -3.99 -18.09
N ILE A 107 12.78 -3.94 -19.43
CA ILE A 107 13.09 -2.71 -20.17
C ILE A 107 12.06 -1.60 -19.82
N GLY A 108 10.80 -1.98 -19.58
CA GLY A 108 9.76 -1.05 -19.15
C GLY A 108 10.12 -0.26 -17.89
N ILE A 109 10.82 -0.88 -16.93
CA ILE A 109 11.28 -0.20 -15.70
C ILE A 109 12.25 0.94 -16.05
N PHE A 110 13.24 0.66 -16.91
CA PHE A 110 14.25 1.65 -17.29
C PHE A 110 13.63 2.83 -18.07
N VAL A 111 12.70 2.53 -18.99
CA VAL A 111 11.99 3.56 -19.75
C VAL A 111 11.16 4.43 -18.82
N THR A 112 10.41 3.84 -17.91
CA THR A 112 9.58 4.58 -16.96
C THR A 112 10.43 5.38 -15.97
N PHE A 113 11.52 4.81 -15.46
CA PHE A 113 12.47 5.51 -14.60
C PHE A 113 13.06 6.73 -15.29
N THR A 114 13.57 6.55 -16.52
CA THR A 114 14.15 7.64 -17.30
C THR A 114 13.10 8.72 -17.58
N GLY A 115 11.89 8.33 -17.96
CA GLY A 115 10.78 9.26 -18.18
C GLY A 115 10.43 10.06 -16.93
N ALA A 116 10.40 9.43 -15.76
CA ALA A 116 10.15 10.10 -14.49
C ALA A 116 11.25 11.14 -14.15
N ILE A 117 12.52 10.82 -14.39
CA ILE A 117 13.62 11.78 -14.23
C ILE A 117 13.44 12.99 -15.17
N PHE A 118 13.07 12.77 -16.44
CA PHE A 118 12.82 13.87 -17.40
C PHE A 118 11.63 14.75 -16.97
N LEU A 119 10.65 14.18 -16.28
CA LEU A 119 9.51 14.93 -15.72
C LEU A 119 9.87 15.72 -14.44
N GLY A 120 11.09 15.59 -13.93
CA GLY A 120 11.58 16.36 -12.79
C GLY A 120 11.38 15.68 -11.42
N PHE A 121 11.02 14.41 -11.38
CA PHE A 121 10.97 13.65 -10.12
C PHE A 121 12.38 13.38 -9.58
N THR A 122 12.52 13.30 -8.27
CA THR A 122 13.78 12.92 -7.64
C THR A 122 14.14 11.47 -7.96
N ALA A 123 15.41 11.11 -7.87
CA ALA A 123 15.87 9.75 -8.18
C ALA A 123 15.16 8.66 -7.35
N LYS A 124 14.77 8.95 -6.09
CA LYS A 124 14.02 8.02 -5.25
C LYS A 124 12.57 7.86 -5.72
N GLU A 125 11.92 8.96 -6.06
CA GLU A 125 10.57 8.95 -6.61
C GLU A 125 10.55 8.29 -7.99
N ALA A 126 11.51 8.61 -8.85
CA ALA A 126 11.65 7.99 -10.16
C ALA A 126 11.88 6.46 -10.05
N GLY A 127 12.65 6.01 -9.04
CA GLY A 127 12.80 4.59 -8.73
C GLY A 127 11.49 3.92 -8.34
N ALA A 128 10.69 4.57 -7.50
CA ALA A 128 9.37 4.08 -7.11
C ALA A 128 8.37 4.06 -8.29
N ILE A 129 8.39 5.10 -9.14
CA ILE A 129 7.55 5.18 -10.34
C ILE A 129 8.02 4.15 -11.39
N GLY A 130 9.35 4.00 -11.54
CA GLY A 130 9.97 3.11 -12.53
C GLY A 130 9.49 1.66 -12.42
N ILE A 131 9.31 1.17 -11.20
CA ILE A 131 8.87 -0.21 -10.95
C ILE A 131 7.50 -0.51 -11.56
N ILE A 132 6.62 0.49 -11.73
CA ILE A 132 5.33 0.30 -12.40
C ILE A 132 5.53 -0.26 -13.83
N GLY A 133 6.60 0.16 -14.51
CA GLY A 133 6.95 -0.34 -15.85
C GLY A 133 7.31 -1.83 -15.93
N GLY A 134 7.60 -2.47 -14.78
CA GLY A 134 7.82 -3.91 -14.69
C GLY A 134 6.55 -4.74 -14.59
N ALA A 135 5.39 -4.09 -14.49
CA ALA A 135 4.08 -4.71 -14.37
C ALA A 135 3.94 -5.68 -13.17
N ASP A 136 4.56 -5.32 -12.05
CA ASP A 136 4.53 -6.09 -10.80
C ASP A 136 3.99 -5.20 -9.65
N GLY A 137 2.71 -5.34 -9.34
CA GLY A 137 2.02 -4.55 -8.32
C GLY A 137 2.61 -4.69 -6.92
N PRO A 138 2.81 -5.91 -6.39
CA PRO A 138 3.41 -6.11 -5.07
C PRO A 138 4.81 -5.50 -4.93
N THR A 139 5.67 -5.62 -5.95
CA THR A 139 7.00 -5.00 -5.97
C THR A 139 6.89 -3.47 -5.98
N ALA A 140 5.97 -2.90 -6.76
CA ALA A 140 5.75 -1.46 -6.80
C ALA A 140 5.37 -0.91 -5.41
N ILE A 141 4.48 -1.58 -4.67
CA ILE A 141 4.11 -1.21 -3.31
C ILE A 141 5.31 -1.32 -2.36
N PHE A 142 6.05 -2.44 -2.40
CA PHE A 142 7.20 -2.66 -1.53
C PHE A 142 8.29 -1.61 -1.75
N VAL A 143 8.67 -1.35 -2.99
CA VAL A 143 9.71 -0.38 -3.32
C VAL A 143 9.27 1.03 -2.96
N THR A 144 8.01 1.40 -3.24
CA THR A 144 7.47 2.72 -2.92
C THR A 144 7.43 2.99 -1.43
N THR A 145 7.06 2.00 -0.60
CA THR A 145 7.10 2.13 0.87
C THR A 145 8.50 2.46 1.39
N LYS A 146 9.55 2.03 0.69
CA LYS A 146 10.95 2.28 1.08
C LYS A 146 11.53 3.56 0.49
N LEU A 147 11.23 3.86 -0.78
CA LEU A 147 11.85 4.96 -1.52
C LEU A 147 11.05 6.27 -1.46
N ALA A 148 9.73 6.20 -1.56
CA ALA A 148 8.84 7.37 -1.66
C ALA A 148 7.47 7.09 -1.02
N PRO A 149 7.37 6.96 0.32
CA PRO A 149 6.12 6.59 1.01
C PRO A 149 4.96 7.54 0.72
N HIS A 150 5.24 8.82 0.44
CA HIS A 150 4.24 9.83 0.11
C HIS A 150 3.55 9.58 -1.25
N LEU A 151 4.18 8.83 -2.17
CA LEU A 151 3.59 8.45 -3.46
C LEU A 151 2.86 7.11 -3.42
N LEU A 152 2.84 6.41 -2.28
CA LEU A 152 2.32 5.05 -2.16
C LEU A 152 0.88 4.92 -2.68
N GLY A 153 0.00 5.85 -2.33
CA GLY A 153 -1.39 5.82 -2.78
C GLY A 153 -1.52 5.93 -4.30
N SER A 154 -0.84 6.91 -4.89
CA SER A 154 -0.87 7.15 -6.34
C SER A 154 -0.27 6.00 -7.13
N ILE A 155 0.86 5.45 -6.66
CA ILE A 155 1.53 4.32 -7.31
C ILE A 155 0.71 3.04 -7.18
N ALA A 156 0.09 2.79 -6.02
CA ALA A 156 -0.79 1.64 -5.85
C ALA A 156 -2.00 1.69 -6.79
N ILE A 157 -2.66 2.84 -6.89
CA ILE A 157 -3.78 3.04 -7.82
C ILE A 157 -3.31 2.80 -9.27
N ALA A 158 -2.20 3.41 -9.69
CA ALA A 158 -1.67 3.23 -11.03
C ALA A 158 -1.34 1.76 -11.32
N ALA A 159 -0.64 1.07 -10.40
CA ALA A 159 -0.22 -0.32 -10.55
C ALA A 159 -1.41 -1.27 -10.68
N TYR A 160 -2.46 -1.10 -9.90
CA TYR A 160 -3.64 -1.96 -10.00
C TYR A 160 -4.57 -1.59 -11.14
N SER A 161 -4.63 -0.32 -11.54
CA SER A 161 -5.44 0.13 -12.68
C SER A 161 -4.92 -0.44 -14.00
N TYR A 162 -3.59 -0.44 -14.24
CA TYR A 162 -3.07 -1.05 -15.47
C TYR A 162 -3.29 -2.57 -15.50
N MET A 163 -3.24 -3.26 -14.34
CA MET A 163 -3.55 -4.69 -14.28
C MET A 163 -4.98 -4.98 -14.74
N ALA A 164 -5.93 -4.11 -14.43
CA ALA A 164 -7.30 -4.23 -14.92
C ALA A 164 -7.41 -4.01 -16.45
N LEU A 165 -6.51 -3.23 -17.03
CA LEU A 165 -6.49 -2.94 -18.48
C LEU A 165 -5.82 -4.05 -19.30
N VAL A 166 -4.96 -4.89 -18.71
CA VAL A 166 -4.23 -5.96 -19.41
C VAL A 166 -5.16 -6.88 -20.24
N PRO A 167 -6.29 -7.39 -19.71
CA PRO A 167 -7.19 -8.24 -20.50
C PRO A 167 -7.81 -7.56 -21.73
N ILE A 168 -7.82 -6.23 -21.78
CA ILE A 168 -8.35 -5.44 -22.87
C ILE A 168 -7.26 -5.14 -23.91
N ILE A 169 -6.04 -4.82 -23.44
CA ILE A 169 -4.92 -4.40 -24.31
C ILE A 169 -4.21 -5.60 -24.93
N GLN A 170 -4.05 -6.67 -24.19
CA GLN A 170 -3.29 -7.85 -24.62
C GLN A 170 -3.86 -8.53 -25.88
N PRO A 171 -5.18 -8.83 -25.99
CA PRO A 171 -5.69 -9.56 -27.15
C PRO A 171 -5.50 -8.87 -28.50
N PRO A 172 -5.70 -7.53 -28.65
CA PRO A 172 -5.43 -6.87 -29.92
C PRO A 172 -3.95 -6.92 -30.32
N ILE A 173 -3.04 -6.77 -29.36
CA ILE A 173 -1.60 -6.85 -29.63
C ILE A 173 -1.21 -8.26 -30.07
N MET A 174 -1.70 -9.30 -29.39
CA MET A 174 -1.46 -10.69 -29.76
C MET A 174 -2.00 -11.07 -31.13
N LYS A 175 -3.07 -10.40 -31.60
CA LYS A 175 -3.62 -10.62 -32.95
C LYS A 175 -2.86 -9.88 -34.03
N ALA A 176 -2.16 -8.79 -33.67
CA ALA A 176 -1.36 -8.00 -34.61
C ALA A 176 0.03 -8.59 -34.88
N LEU A 177 0.52 -9.40 -33.96
CA LEU A 177 1.80 -10.15 -34.05
C LEU A 177 1.59 -11.55 -34.63
#